data_452411c13de69e2dce39c73363f087e7
#
_entry.id   452411c13de69e2dce39c73363f087e7
#
_cell.length_a   1.000
_cell.length_b   1.000
_cell.length_c   1.000
_cell.angle_alpha   90.00
_cell.angle_beta   90.00
_cell.angle_gamma   90.00
#
_symmetry.space_group_name_H-M   'P 1'
#
loop_
_entity.id
_entity.type
_entity.pdbx_description
1 polymer ?
#
loop_
_entity_poly.entity_id
_entity_poly.type
_entity_poly.pdbx_seq_one_letter_code
_entity_poly.pdbx_strand_id
1 'polypeptide(L)'
;GKAIGDTYSVWSKGKTQRYVLKQQARIADSNAGLSQLGVEQAFRAGEAEAGAITLQAAQVKASQRTALAANGIAVDGSGTAAELYTDTDLKKEVDKNTALSNALATAWGYRRQKIGFETEAAIDRKMSSSTRGLWNIAAFSTLLNSGSQVASTWYGLSGK
;
A
#
# COMPACT_ATOMS: atom_id res chain seq x y z
N GLY A 1 -23.67 6.51 43.78
CA GLY A 1 -23.92 5.64 42.61
C GLY A 1 -23.56 6.25 41.26
N LYS A 2 -23.71 7.59 41.07
CA LYS A 2 -23.47 8.26 39.77
C LYS A 2 -22.00 8.24 39.34
N ALA A 3 -21.07 8.52 40.25
CA ALA A 3 -19.63 8.58 39.95
C ALA A 3 -19.05 7.21 39.52
N ILE A 4 -19.54 6.12 40.08
CA ILE A 4 -19.11 4.75 39.73
C ILE A 4 -19.64 4.38 38.35
N GLY A 5 -20.87 4.76 38.01
CA GLY A 5 -21.47 4.55 36.70
C GLY A 5 -20.72 5.31 35.60
N ASP A 6 -20.35 6.55 35.84
CA ASP A 6 -19.62 7.38 34.90
C ASP A 6 -18.19 6.83 34.64
N THR A 7 -17.51 6.37 35.68
CA THR A 7 -16.18 5.74 35.56
C THR A 7 -16.25 4.44 34.77
N TYR A 8 -17.25 3.61 34.98
CA TYR A 8 -17.45 2.37 34.23
C TYR A 8 -17.76 2.63 32.75
N SER A 9 -18.61 3.62 32.45
CA SER A 9 -18.94 3.99 31.07
C SER A 9 -17.73 4.52 30.29
N VAL A 10 -16.89 5.35 30.92
CA VAL A 10 -15.64 5.85 30.34
C VAL A 10 -14.67 4.71 30.06
N TRP A 11 -14.51 3.78 31.00
CA TRP A 11 -13.63 2.63 30.84
C TRP A 11 -14.11 1.65 29.73
N SER A 12 -15.41 1.38 29.65
CA SER A 12 -15.97 0.53 28.60
C SER A 12 -15.84 1.13 27.20
N LYS A 13 -16.07 2.46 27.06
CA LYS A 13 -15.83 3.19 25.81
C LYS A 13 -14.36 3.11 25.38
N GLY A 14 -13.42 3.28 26.29
CA GLY A 14 -11.99 3.16 26.03
C GLY A 14 -11.58 1.77 25.54
N LYS A 15 -12.16 0.69 26.09
CA LYS A 15 -11.93 -0.67 25.61
C LYS A 15 -12.45 -0.89 24.19
N THR A 16 -13.67 -0.44 23.91
CA THR A 16 -14.27 -0.56 22.58
C THR A 16 -13.46 0.21 21.53
N GLN A 17 -13.07 1.43 21.85
CA GLN A 17 -12.28 2.24 20.93
C GLN A 17 -10.91 1.62 20.62
N ARG A 18 -10.23 1.06 21.62
CA ARG A 18 -8.96 0.32 21.38
C ARG A 18 -9.16 -0.93 20.54
N TYR A 19 -10.26 -1.63 20.73
CA TYR A 19 -10.58 -2.79 19.90
C TYR A 19 -10.77 -2.38 18.44
N VAL A 20 -11.53 -1.33 18.17
CA VAL A 20 -11.76 -0.79 16.82
C VAL A 20 -10.43 -0.39 16.17
N LEU A 21 -9.58 0.38 16.87
CA LEU A 21 -8.27 0.78 16.34
C LEU A 21 -7.37 -0.42 16.01
N LYS A 22 -7.39 -1.46 16.84
CA LYS A 22 -6.64 -2.70 16.54
C LYS A 22 -7.19 -3.43 15.31
N GLN A 23 -8.50 -3.45 15.11
CA GLN A 23 -9.10 -4.05 13.91
C GLN A 23 -8.78 -3.22 12.67
N GLN A 24 -8.82 -1.91 12.74
CA GLN A 24 -8.42 -1.03 11.65
C GLN A 24 -6.95 -1.25 11.27
N ALA A 25 -6.05 -1.37 12.25
CA ALA A 25 -4.64 -1.67 12.00
C ALA A 25 -4.46 -3.02 11.28
N ARG A 26 -5.22 -4.06 11.66
CA ARG A 26 -5.17 -5.37 10.99
C ARG A 26 -5.68 -5.30 9.55
N ILE A 27 -6.75 -4.53 9.31
CA ILE A 27 -7.27 -4.32 7.95
C ILE A 27 -6.24 -3.57 7.10
N ALA A 28 -5.60 -2.53 7.64
CA ALA A 28 -4.56 -1.79 6.95
C ALA A 28 -3.35 -2.69 6.62
N ASP A 29 -2.91 -3.56 7.54
CA ASP A 29 -1.86 -4.54 7.27
C ASP A 29 -2.24 -5.54 6.17
N SER A 30 -3.48 -6.02 6.18
CA SER A 30 -4.00 -6.90 5.13
C SER A 30 -4.01 -6.20 3.77
N ASN A 31 -4.45 -4.94 3.72
CA ASN A 31 -4.43 -4.13 2.51
C ASN A 31 -3.00 -3.85 2.01
N ALA A 32 -2.05 -3.65 2.92
CA ALA A 32 -0.63 -3.54 2.56
C ALA A 32 -0.11 -4.82 1.91
N GLY A 33 -0.49 -5.99 2.44
CA GLY A 33 -0.17 -7.29 1.84
C GLY A 33 -0.76 -7.46 0.44
N LEU A 34 -2.01 -7.07 0.22
CA LEU A 34 -2.64 -7.08 -1.11
C LEU A 34 -1.95 -6.12 -2.08
N SER A 35 -1.55 -4.94 -1.62
CA SER A 35 -0.78 -3.98 -2.44
C SER A 35 0.60 -4.55 -2.83
N GLN A 36 1.24 -5.31 -1.96
CA GLN A 36 2.50 -6.01 -2.27
C GLN A 36 2.30 -7.04 -3.39
N LEU A 37 1.22 -7.82 -3.34
CA LEU A 37 0.87 -8.74 -4.43
C LEU A 37 0.62 -7.99 -5.75
N GLY A 38 0.01 -6.82 -5.70
CA GLY A 38 -0.16 -5.94 -6.86
C GLY A 38 1.17 -5.52 -7.49
N VAL A 39 2.18 -5.20 -6.68
CA VAL A 39 3.56 -4.92 -7.15
C VAL A 39 4.13 -6.12 -7.91
N GLU A 40 4.06 -7.30 -7.32
CA GLU A 40 4.59 -8.52 -7.93
C GLU A 40 3.87 -8.87 -9.25
N GLN A 41 2.55 -8.73 -9.28
CA GLN A 41 1.75 -8.96 -10.48
C GLN A 41 2.09 -7.95 -11.59
N ALA A 42 2.30 -6.68 -11.25
CA ALA A 42 2.69 -5.65 -12.21
C ALA A 42 4.04 -5.98 -12.86
N PHE A 43 5.04 -6.43 -12.09
CA PHE A 43 6.32 -6.85 -12.64
C PHE A 43 6.19 -8.09 -13.52
N ARG A 44 5.47 -9.12 -13.09
CA ARG A 44 5.25 -10.33 -13.90
C ARG A 44 4.53 -10.02 -15.21
N ALA A 45 3.54 -9.13 -15.17
CA ALA A 45 2.84 -8.69 -16.39
C ALA A 45 3.79 -7.96 -17.35
N GLY A 46 4.64 -7.06 -16.83
CA GLY A 46 5.63 -6.37 -17.64
C GLY A 46 6.68 -7.30 -18.26
N GLU A 47 7.15 -8.28 -17.52
CA GLU A 47 8.07 -9.32 -18.04
C GLU A 47 7.41 -10.17 -19.12
N ALA A 48 6.16 -10.56 -18.93
CA ALA A 48 5.40 -11.33 -19.92
C ALA A 48 5.17 -10.52 -21.20
N GLU A 49 4.84 -9.24 -21.08
CA GLU A 49 4.69 -8.33 -22.22
C GLU A 49 6.03 -8.13 -22.96
N ALA A 50 7.12 -7.91 -22.24
CA ALA A 50 8.45 -7.81 -22.84
C ALA A 50 8.87 -9.10 -23.55
N GLY A 51 8.50 -10.26 -23.01
CA GLY A 51 8.70 -11.56 -23.65
C GLY A 51 7.88 -11.70 -24.95
N ALA A 52 6.62 -11.29 -24.94
CA ALA A 52 5.75 -11.29 -26.12
C ALA A 52 6.30 -10.38 -27.23
N ILE A 53 6.77 -9.18 -26.88
CA ILE A 53 7.42 -8.24 -27.80
C ILE A 53 8.67 -8.87 -28.42
N THR A 54 9.48 -9.56 -27.64
CA THR A 54 10.68 -10.26 -28.13
C THR A 54 10.33 -11.35 -29.13
N LEU A 55 9.29 -12.16 -28.87
CA LEU A 55 8.80 -13.20 -29.80
C LEU A 55 8.26 -12.58 -31.06
N GLN A 56 7.48 -11.51 -30.97
CA GLN A 56 6.93 -10.80 -32.11
C GLN A 56 8.06 -10.25 -33.02
N ALA A 57 9.09 -9.65 -32.42
CA ALA A 57 10.23 -9.15 -33.15
C ALA A 57 11.00 -10.27 -33.87
N ALA A 58 11.14 -11.44 -33.23
CA ALA A 58 11.73 -12.61 -33.86
C ALA A 58 10.91 -13.09 -35.08
N GLN A 59 9.58 -13.09 -34.98
CA GLN A 59 8.70 -13.44 -36.09
C GLN A 59 8.80 -12.43 -37.24
N VAL A 60 8.84 -11.14 -36.95
CA VAL A 60 9.05 -10.08 -37.95
C VAL A 60 10.38 -10.27 -38.64
N LYS A 61 11.47 -10.53 -37.94
CA LYS A 61 12.77 -10.82 -38.52
C LYS A 61 12.76 -12.04 -39.41
N ALA A 62 12.08 -13.12 -39.01
CA ALA A 62 11.93 -14.32 -39.80
C ALA A 62 11.17 -14.03 -41.09
N SER A 63 10.08 -13.26 -41.06
CA SER A 63 9.32 -12.83 -42.22
C SER A 63 10.16 -11.94 -43.17
N GLN A 64 10.92 -11.00 -42.62
CA GLN A 64 11.84 -10.14 -43.38
C GLN A 64 12.90 -10.99 -44.09
N ARG A 65 13.47 -11.98 -43.38
CA ARG A 65 14.45 -12.90 -43.97
C ARG A 65 13.89 -13.67 -45.14
N THR A 66 12.67 -14.20 -45.00
CA THR A 66 11.98 -14.92 -46.06
C THR A 66 11.69 -14.02 -47.26
N ALA A 67 11.21 -12.79 -47.02
CA ALA A 67 10.91 -11.84 -48.09
C ALA A 67 12.18 -11.37 -48.82
N LEU A 68 13.27 -11.11 -48.12
CA LEU A 68 14.55 -10.75 -48.71
C LEU A 68 15.12 -11.87 -49.55
N ALA A 69 15.08 -13.10 -49.05
CA ALA A 69 15.51 -14.27 -49.80
C ALA A 69 14.69 -14.48 -51.07
N ALA A 70 13.37 -14.30 -51.04
CA ALA A 70 12.48 -14.39 -52.20
C ALA A 70 12.79 -13.32 -53.26
N ASN A 71 13.31 -12.18 -52.87
CA ASN A 71 13.74 -11.10 -53.75
C ASN A 71 15.22 -11.19 -54.18
N GLY A 72 15.91 -12.29 -53.83
CA GLY A 72 17.32 -12.47 -54.17
C GLY A 72 18.31 -11.60 -53.40
N ILE A 73 17.90 -11.01 -52.31
CA ILE A 73 18.73 -10.19 -51.44
C ILE A 73 19.47 -11.05 -50.40
N ALA A 74 20.75 -10.78 -50.16
CA ALA A 74 21.51 -11.55 -49.17
C ALA A 74 20.88 -11.38 -47.76
N VAL A 75 20.69 -12.50 -47.05
CA VAL A 75 20.06 -12.56 -45.72
C VAL A 75 21.06 -12.77 -44.60
N ASP A 76 22.33 -12.62 -44.87
CA ASP A 76 23.46 -12.82 -43.97
C ASP A 76 23.68 -11.68 -42.95
N GLY A 77 22.86 -10.65 -43.03
CA GLY A 77 22.96 -9.48 -42.12
C GLY A 77 23.87 -8.38 -42.68
N SER A 78 24.14 -8.35 -43.97
CA SER A 78 24.87 -7.27 -44.65
C SER A 78 23.92 -6.39 -45.49
N GLY A 79 24.34 -5.16 -45.75
CA GLY A 79 23.61 -4.19 -46.60
C GLY A 79 22.19 -3.92 -46.10
N THR A 80 21.20 -4.00 -47.02
CA THR A 80 19.79 -3.73 -46.74
C THR A 80 19.21 -4.63 -45.65
N ALA A 81 19.64 -5.90 -45.59
CA ALA A 81 19.21 -6.83 -44.57
C ALA A 81 19.67 -6.37 -43.16
N ALA A 82 20.90 -5.89 -43.05
CA ALA A 82 21.42 -5.36 -41.78
C ALA A 82 20.60 -4.15 -41.28
N GLU A 83 20.24 -3.23 -42.17
CA GLU A 83 19.44 -2.05 -41.81
C GLU A 83 18.06 -2.46 -41.31
N LEU A 84 17.37 -3.33 -41.99
CA LEU A 84 16.04 -3.82 -41.60
C LEU A 84 16.06 -4.58 -40.26
N TYR A 85 17.07 -5.40 -40.03
CA TYR A 85 17.21 -6.13 -38.76
C TYR A 85 17.55 -5.17 -37.59
N THR A 86 18.39 -4.16 -37.88
CA THR A 86 18.71 -3.14 -36.87
C THR A 86 17.50 -2.31 -36.50
N ASP A 87 16.67 -1.90 -37.46
CA ASP A 87 15.41 -1.19 -37.20
C ASP A 87 14.44 -2.03 -36.38
N THR A 88 14.30 -3.32 -36.71
CA THR A 88 13.44 -4.24 -35.97
C THR A 88 13.94 -4.43 -34.54
N ASP A 89 15.26 -4.54 -34.34
CA ASP A 89 15.86 -4.66 -33.01
C ASP A 89 15.71 -3.40 -32.20
N LEU A 90 15.91 -2.22 -32.82
CA LEU A 90 15.72 -0.94 -32.17
C LEU A 90 14.25 -0.77 -31.70
N LYS A 91 13.31 -1.04 -32.59
CA LYS A 91 11.89 -0.99 -32.24
C LYS A 91 11.55 -1.95 -31.10
N LYS A 92 12.04 -3.19 -31.16
CA LYS A 92 11.89 -4.15 -30.07
C LYS A 92 12.39 -3.61 -28.75
N GLU A 93 13.58 -3.02 -28.69
CA GLU A 93 14.13 -2.48 -27.45
C GLU A 93 13.31 -1.30 -26.93
N VAL A 94 12.85 -0.40 -27.80
CA VAL A 94 11.98 0.72 -27.42
C VAL A 94 10.66 0.21 -26.85
N ASP A 95 10.02 -0.76 -27.53
CA ASP A 95 8.74 -1.32 -27.09
C ASP A 95 8.87 -2.09 -25.77
N LYS A 96 9.95 -2.87 -25.59
CA LYS A 96 10.27 -3.54 -24.32
C LYS A 96 10.49 -2.54 -23.17
N ASN A 97 11.27 -1.51 -23.41
CA ASN A 97 11.54 -0.49 -22.42
C ASN A 97 10.26 0.27 -22.03
N THR A 98 9.36 0.50 -22.98
CA THR A 98 8.06 1.09 -22.71
C THR A 98 7.18 0.16 -21.86
N ALA A 99 7.12 -1.13 -22.19
CA ALA A 99 6.37 -2.12 -21.41
C ALA A 99 6.90 -2.24 -19.98
N LEU A 100 8.22 -2.34 -19.81
CA LEU A 100 8.86 -2.39 -18.49
C LEU A 100 8.68 -1.09 -17.71
N SER A 101 8.75 0.06 -18.36
CA SER A 101 8.52 1.36 -17.74
C SER A 101 7.07 1.49 -17.24
N ASN A 102 6.09 1.03 -18.04
CA ASN A 102 4.68 1.01 -17.65
C ASN A 102 4.44 0.06 -16.45
N ALA A 103 5.05 -1.12 -16.48
CA ALA A 103 5.00 -2.06 -15.37
C ALA A 103 5.59 -1.47 -14.09
N LEU A 104 6.72 -0.78 -14.20
CA LEU A 104 7.38 -0.08 -13.10
C LEU A 104 6.47 1.03 -12.54
N ALA A 105 5.85 1.84 -13.39
CA ALA A 105 4.92 2.89 -12.97
C ALA A 105 3.72 2.31 -12.22
N THR A 106 3.17 1.20 -12.71
CA THR A 106 2.08 0.47 -12.04
C THR A 106 2.52 -0.09 -10.68
N ALA A 107 3.69 -0.73 -10.64
CA ALA A 107 4.27 -1.26 -9.40
C ALA A 107 4.52 -0.15 -8.37
N TRP A 108 4.99 1.02 -8.79
CA TRP A 108 5.15 2.19 -7.92
C TRP A 108 3.82 2.70 -7.37
N GLY A 109 2.74 2.64 -8.15
CA GLY A 109 1.39 2.95 -7.68
C GLY A 109 0.98 2.05 -6.51
N TYR A 110 1.13 0.74 -6.66
CA TYR A 110 0.85 -0.23 -5.59
C TYR A 110 1.79 -0.07 -4.39
N ARG A 111 3.06 0.23 -4.63
CA ARG A 111 4.03 0.44 -3.54
C ARG A 111 3.68 1.66 -2.69
N ARG A 112 3.23 2.75 -3.30
CA ARG A 112 2.72 3.92 -2.57
C ARG A 112 1.49 3.59 -1.75
N GLN A 113 0.56 2.80 -2.28
CA GLN A 113 -0.60 2.33 -1.52
C GLN A 113 -0.17 1.47 -0.33
N LYS A 114 0.77 0.54 -0.53
CA LYS A 114 1.32 -0.28 0.55
C LYS A 114 1.90 0.59 1.68
N ILE A 115 2.74 1.56 1.35
CA ILE A 115 3.33 2.48 2.33
C ILE A 115 2.24 3.28 3.06
N GLY A 116 1.20 3.72 2.35
CA GLY A 116 0.04 4.38 2.95
C GLY A 116 -0.66 3.51 3.98
N PHE A 117 -0.96 2.25 3.65
CA PHE A 117 -1.59 1.30 4.57
C PHE A 117 -0.69 0.93 5.75
N GLU A 118 0.60 0.75 5.55
CA GLU A 118 1.56 0.49 6.63
C GLU A 118 1.65 1.67 7.59
N THR A 119 1.64 2.90 7.07
CA THR A 119 1.64 4.13 7.87
C THR A 119 0.34 4.25 8.67
N GLU A 120 -0.81 3.99 8.06
CA GLU A 120 -2.11 3.98 8.73
C GLU A 120 -2.14 2.95 9.86
N ALA A 121 -1.70 1.72 9.58
CA ALA A 121 -1.61 0.67 10.59
C ALA A 121 -0.69 1.05 11.75
N ALA A 122 0.44 1.71 11.49
CA ALA A 122 1.37 2.17 12.52
C ALA A 122 0.75 3.28 13.37
N ILE A 123 0.03 4.23 12.75
CA ILE A 123 -0.69 5.30 13.46
C ILE A 123 -1.78 4.70 14.33
N ASP A 124 -2.60 3.80 13.82
CA ASP A 124 -3.69 3.18 14.56
C ASP A 124 -3.19 2.36 15.75
N ARG A 125 -2.08 1.63 15.60
CA ARG A 125 -1.42 0.93 16.71
C ARG A 125 -0.90 1.91 17.76
N LYS A 126 -0.27 3.01 17.33
CA LYS A 126 0.26 4.04 18.24
C LYS A 126 -0.87 4.75 18.97
N MET A 127 -1.96 5.10 18.30
CA MET A 127 -3.16 5.67 18.92
C MET A 127 -3.80 4.68 19.88
N SER A 128 -3.90 3.39 19.54
CA SER A 128 -4.40 2.34 20.43
C SER A 128 -3.58 2.21 21.71
N SER A 129 -2.25 2.38 21.66
CA SER A 129 -1.38 2.34 22.83
C SER A 129 -1.45 3.63 23.65
N SER A 130 -1.51 4.79 23.00
CA SER A 130 -1.59 6.11 23.66
C SER A 130 -2.93 6.32 24.35
N THR A 131 -4.02 5.83 23.76
CA THR A 131 -5.36 5.91 24.33
C THR A 131 -5.43 5.21 25.70
N ARG A 132 -4.61 4.19 25.94
CA ARG A 132 -4.52 3.54 27.26
C ARG A 132 -4.11 4.53 28.36
N GLY A 133 -3.15 5.42 28.10
CA GLY A 133 -2.72 6.45 29.02
C GLY A 133 -3.75 7.57 29.19
N LEU A 134 -4.32 8.06 28.10
CA LEU A 134 -5.32 9.13 28.11
C LEU A 134 -6.59 8.75 28.86
N TRP A 135 -7.09 7.53 28.65
CA TRP A 135 -8.28 7.04 29.35
C TRP A 135 -8.03 6.81 30.85
N ASN A 136 -6.83 6.41 31.23
CA ASN A 136 -6.46 6.31 32.65
C ASN A 136 -6.43 7.68 33.31
N ILE A 137 -5.92 8.71 32.62
CA ILE A 137 -5.90 10.09 33.11
C ILE A 137 -7.33 10.64 33.19
N ALA A 138 -8.16 10.43 32.18
CA ALA A 138 -9.56 10.87 32.19
C ALA A 138 -10.37 10.21 33.31
N ALA A 139 -10.22 8.90 33.51
CA ALA A 139 -10.84 8.20 34.63
C ALA A 139 -10.39 8.72 36.00
N PHE A 140 -9.09 9.03 36.13
CA PHE A 140 -8.53 9.58 37.36
C PHE A 140 -9.00 11.02 37.61
N SER A 141 -9.08 11.87 36.59
CA SER A 141 -9.61 13.24 36.75
C SER A 141 -11.09 13.24 37.09
N THR A 142 -11.89 12.30 36.59
CA THR A 142 -13.30 12.15 36.97
C THR A 142 -13.45 11.73 38.44
N LEU A 143 -12.58 10.88 38.94
CA LEU A 143 -12.55 10.48 40.36
C LEU A 143 -12.15 11.65 41.27
N LEU A 144 -11.15 12.44 40.87
CA LEU A 144 -10.74 13.61 41.60
C LEU A 144 -11.83 14.68 41.65
N ASN A 145 -12.53 14.90 40.53
CA ASN A 145 -13.60 15.89 40.46
C ASN A 145 -14.81 15.48 41.31
N SER A 146 -15.14 14.19 41.33
CA SER A 146 -16.22 13.68 42.20
C SER A 146 -15.84 13.72 43.69
N GLY A 147 -14.56 13.49 44.01
CA GLY A 147 -14.03 13.62 45.38
C GLY A 147 -14.08 15.06 45.89
N SER A 148 -13.78 16.05 45.05
CA SER A 148 -13.84 17.46 45.43
C SER A 148 -15.27 17.98 45.68
N GLN A 149 -16.25 17.46 44.92
CA GLN A 149 -17.67 17.76 45.14
C GLN A 149 -18.19 17.21 46.50
N VAL A 150 -17.75 16.01 46.88
CA VAL A 150 -18.11 15.40 48.16
C VAL A 150 -17.48 16.20 49.30
N ALA A 151 -16.21 16.60 49.16
CA ALA A 151 -15.54 17.42 50.16
C ALA A 151 -16.21 18.81 50.37
N SER A 152 -16.59 19.49 49.30
CA SER A 152 -17.27 20.79 49.37
C SER A 152 -18.65 20.67 50.03
N THR A 153 -19.36 19.58 49.82
CA THR A 153 -20.65 19.32 50.48
C THR A 153 -20.49 19.04 51.97
N TRP A 154 -19.41 18.40 52.39
CA TRP A 154 -19.09 18.16 53.81
C TRP A 154 -18.71 19.45 54.55
N TYR A 155 -17.90 20.29 53.93
CA TYR A 155 -17.52 21.58 54.52
C TYR A 155 -18.70 22.56 54.59
N GLY A 156 -19.66 22.47 53.68
CA GLY A 156 -20.89 23.27 53.72
C GLY A 156 -21.87 22.86 54.81
N LEU A 157 -21.81 21.63 55.28
CA LEU A 157 -22.68 21.10 56.34
C LEU A 157 -22.10 21.29 57.76
N SER A 158 -20.80 21.48 57.88
CA SER A 158 -20.11 21.66 59.19
C SER A 158 -20.05 23.13 59.66
N GLY A 159 -20.59 24.07 58.87
CA GLY A 159 -20.57 25.50 59.15
C GLY A 159 -21.87 26.10 59.65
N LYS A 160 -22.80 25.30 60.23
CA LYS A 160 -24.00 25.79 60.92
C LYS A 160 -24.02 25.37 62.36
#